data_f5f81a4def8047ff71b8472fb5a32b41
#
_entry.id   f5f81a4def8047ff71b8472fb5a32b41
#
_cell.length_a   1.000
_cell.length_b   1.000
_cell.length_c   1.000
_cell.angle_alpha   90.00
_cell.angle_beta   90.00
_cell.angle_gamma   90.00
#
_symmetry.space_group_name_H-M   'P 1'
#
loop_
_entity.id
_entity.type
_entity.pdbx_description
1 polymer ?
#
loop_
_entity_poly.entity_id
_entity_poly.type
_entity_poly.pdbx_seq_one_letter_code
_entity_poly.pdbx_strand_id
1 'polypeptide(L)'
;MVQQFSRIAVKVGSNVLTRRDGTLDVTRMSALVDQIAELHKTGVEIILVSSGAVASGRSEVHSAKKLDSVDQRQLFSAVGQAKLINRYYELFREHGIAVGQVLTMKENFATRRHYLNQKNCMTVMLENGVIPIVNENDTISVSELMFTDNDELSGLIASMMGAQALIIPVSYTHL
;
A
#
# COMPACT_ATOMS: atom_id res chain seq x y z
N MET A 1 -20.63 25.06 -2.22
CA MET A 1 -20.35 24.08 -1.15
C MET A 1 -19.12 23.29 -1.60
N VAL A 2 -18.01 23.35 -0.89
CA VAL A 2 -16.87 22.48 -1.12
C VAL A 2 -17.29 21.09 -0.66
N GLN A 3 -17.28 20.10 -1.55
CA GLN A 3 -17.61 18.73 -1.21
C GLN A 3 -16.49 18.19 -0.32
N GLN A 4 -16.78 17.98 0.95
CA GLN A 4 -15.81 17.50 1.91
C GLN A 4 -15.92 15.97 1.95
N PHE A 5 -14.88 15.28 1.50
CA PHE A 5 -14.80 13.83 1.61
C PHE A 5 -14.56 13.44 3.08
N SER A 6 -15.23 12.41 3.56
CA SER A 6 -15.02 11.85 4.90
C SER A 6 -14.06 10.67 4.87
N ARG A 7 -14.00 9.93 3.76
CA ARG A 7 -13.11 8.78 3.58
C ARG A 7 -12.59 8.71 2.14
N ILE A 8 -11.28 8.56 2.00
CA ILE A 8 -10.62 8.41 0.71
C ILE A 8 -9.64 7.23 0.71
N ALA A 9 -9.44 6.63 -0.45
CA ALA A 9 -8.35 5.69 -0.70
C ALA A 9 -7.28 6.37 -1.56
N VAL A 10 -6.01 6.15 -1.23
CA VAL A 10 -4.86 6.64 -2.00
C VAL A 10 -4.04 5.44 -2.45
N LYS A 11 -3.88 5.25 -3.76
CA LYS A 11 -3.03 4.19 -4.30
C LYS A 11 -1.70 4.75 -4.76
N VAL A 12 -0.61 4.19 -4.27
CA VAL A 12 0.75 4.62 -4.64
C VAL A 12 1.48 3.49 -5.34
N GLY A 13 1.75 3.68 -6.62
CA GLY A 13 2.44 2.71 -7.47
C GLY A 13 3.95 2.64 -7.18
N SER A 14 4.59 1.53 -7.55
CA SER A 14 6.03 1.34 -7.38
C SER A 14 6.85 2.43 -8.07
N ASN A 15 6.44 2.88 -9.26
CA ASN A 15 7.14 3.94 -10.00
C ASN A 15 7.15 5.31 -9.28
N VAL A 16 6.21 5.53 -8.36
CA VAL A 16 6.19 6.72 -7.50
C VAL A 16 7.14 6.57 -6.33
N LEU A 17 7.22 5.34 -5.78
CA LEU A 17 7.94 5.03 -4.54
C LEU A 17 9.40 4.65 -4.74
N THR A 18 9.79 4.22 -5.95
CA THR A 18 11.14 3.72 -6.20
C THR A 18 11.87 4.53 -7.28
N ARG A 19 13.17 4.62 -7.11
CA ARG A 19 14.10 5.14 -8.12
C ARG A 19 14.36 4.10 -9.20
N ARG A 20 15.06 4.50 -10.27
CA ARG A 20 15.42 3.61 -11.38
C ARG A 20 16.31 2.42 -10.96
N ASP A 21 17.06 2.56 -9.89
CA ASP A 21 17.90 1.51 -9.29
C ASP A 21 17.13 0.54 -8.38
N GLY A 22 15.81 0.74 -8.23
CA GLY A 22 14.93 -0.08 -7.39
C GLY A 22 14.93 0.31 -5.91
N THR A 23 15.76 1.28 -5.49
CA THR A 23 15.74 1.77 -4.10
C THR A 23 14.52 2.63 -3.83
N LEU A 24 14.08 2.70 -2.57
CA LEU A 24 12.99 3.58 -2.17
C LEU A 24 13.39 5.05 -2.32
N ASP A 25 12.54 5.83 -2.97
CA ASP A 25 12.71 7.28 -3.04
C ASP A 25 12.11 7.94 -1.80
N VAL A 26 12.94 8.05 -0.77
CA VAL A 26 12.53 8.58 0.54
C VAL A 26 12.01 10.01 0.42
N THR A 27 12.58 10.83 -0.47
CA THR A 27 12.15 12.21 -0.67
C THR A 27 10.71 12.27 -1.21
N ARG A 28 10.38 11.44 -2.21
CA ARG A 28 9.01 11.37 -2.72
C ARG A 28 8.05 10.78 -1.71
N MET A 29 8.49 9.75 -0.96
CA MET A 29 7.67 9.17 0.10
C MET A 29 7.37 10.19 1.19
N SER A 30 8.35 10.96 1.64
CA SER A 30 8.17 12.03 2.63
C SER A 30 7.16 13.06 2.14
N ALA A 31 7.35 13.61 0.95
CA ALA A 31 6.43 14.60 0.38
C ALA A 31 4.99 14.08 0.25
N LEU A 32 4.83 12.79 -0.10
CA LEU A 32 3.51 12.15 -0.16
C LEU A 32 2.90 11.99 1.23
N VAL A 33 3.69 11.52 2.20
CA VAL A 33 3.24 11.35 3.59
C VAL A 33 2.85 12.69 4.20
N ASP A 34 3.59 13.77 3.93
CA ASP A 34 3.25 15.12 4.39
C ASP A 34 1.86 15.54 3.90
N GLN A 35 1.55 15.32 2.61
CA GLN A 35 0.23 15.64 2.05
C GLN A 35 -0.88 14.77 2.64
N ILE A 36 -0.62 13.46 2.83
CA ILE A 36 -1.58 12.55 3.46
C ILE A 36 -1.82 12.95 4.93
N ALA A 37 -0.76 13.30 5.65
CA ALA A 37 -0.86 13.74 7.03
C ALA A 37 -1.67 15.03 7.18
N GLU A 38 -1.48 15.99 6.28
CA GLU A 38 -2.29 17.22 6.26
C GLU A 38 -3.79 16.92 6.03
N LEU A 39 -4.12 16.03 5.10
CA LEU A 39 -5.51 15.60 4.89
C LEU A 39 -6.07 14.87 6.10
N HIS A 40 -5.30 13.96 6.70
CA HIS A 40 -5.71 13.22 7.88
C HIS A 40 -6.03 14.16 9.08
N LYS A 41 -5.24 15.21 9.27
CA LYS A 41 -5.46 16.22 10.32
C LYS A 41 -6.78 17.00 10.14
N THR A 42 -7.35 17.04 8.94
CA THR A 42 -8.67 17.65 8.70
C THR A 42 -9.83 16.74 9.09
N GLY A 43 -9.57 15.54 9.60
CA GLY A 43 -10.58 14.55 9.98
C GLY A 43 -10.97 13.59 8.86
N VAL A 44 -10.28 13.62 7.73
CA VAL A 44 -10.51 12.67 6.61
C VAL A 44 -9.89 11.33 6.96
N GLU A 45 -10.66 10.26 6.90
CA GLU A 45 -10.17 8.89 7.02
C GLU A 45 -9.44 8.48 5.73
N ILE A 46 -8.21 8.00 5.86
CA ILE A 46 -7.38 7.66 4.72
C ILE A 46 -6.99 6.18 4.75
N ILE A 47 -7.10 5.51 3.61
CA ILE A 47 -6.63 4.16 3.38
C ILE A 47 -5.54 4.24 2.32
N LEU A 48 -4.34 3.79 2.64
CA LEU A 48 -3.21 3.81 1.72
C LEU A 48 -3.02 2.42 1.10
N VAL A 49 -3.13 2.31 -0.23
CA VAL A 49 -2.79 1.08 -0.96
C VAL A 49 -1.43 1.29 -1.60
N SER A 50 -0.43 0.55 -1.16
CA SER A 50 0.96 0.80 -1.54
C SER A 50 1.58 -0.37 -2.28
N SER A 51 2.25 -0.06 -3.38
CA SER A 51 3.15 -0.98 -4.10
C SER A 51 4.60 -0.78 -3.64
N GLY A 52 5.55 -1.47 -4.30
CA GLY A 52 6.98 -1.21 -4.14
C GLY A 52 7.73 -2.21 -3.26
N ALA A 53 7.05 -3.18 -2.63
CA ALA A 53 7.70 -4.18 -1.79
C ALA A 53 8.73 -5.01 -2.58
N VAL A 54 8.34 -5.60 -3.71
CA VAL A 54 9.24 -6.41 -4.56
C VAL A 54 10.45 -5.60 -5.03
N ALA A 55 10.24 -4.37 -5.50
CA ALA A 55 11.32 -3.51 -5.95
C ALA A 55 12.28 -3.16 -4.80
N SER A 56 11.74 -2.83 -3.61
CA SER A 56 12.52 -2.54 -2.42
C SER A 56 13.38 -3.75 -1.97
N GLY A 57 12.80 -4.96 -2.00
CA GLY A 57 13.54 -6.17 -1.63
C GLY A 57 14.62 -6.54 -2.65
N ARG A 58 14.37 -6.31 -3.94
CA ARG A 58 15.38 -6.55 -4.99
C ARG A 58 16.65 -5.70 -4.78
N SER A 59 16.52 -4.52 -4.23
CA SER A 59 17.67 -3.67 -3.92
C SER A 59 18.47 -4.12 -2.70
N GLU A 60 17.90 -5.01 -1.85
CA GLU A 60 18.53 -5.50 -0.61
C GLU A 60 19.15 -6.88 -0.76
N VAL A 61 18.58 -7.73 -1.59
CA VAL A 61 18.98 -9.14 -1.68
C VAL A 61 19.52 -9.49 -3.06
N HIS A 62 20.75 -9.97 -3.08
CA HIS A 62 21.35 -10.57 -4.26
C HIS A 62 21.31 -12.09 -4.12
N SER A 63 20.49 -12.75 -4.94
CA SER A 63 20.48 -14.22 -4.95
C SER A 63 21.70 -14.76 -5.70
N ALA A 64 22.43 -15.68 -5.07
CA ALA A 64 23.53 -16.40 -5.71
C ALA A 64 23.04 -17.47 -6.70
N LYS A 65 21.76 -17.84 -6.64
CA LYS A 65 21.13 -18.83 -7.53
C LYS A 65 20.16 -18.13 -8.48
N LYS A 66 20.02 -18.66 -9.67
CA LYS A 66 18.96 -18.24 -10.59
C LYS A 66 17.63 -18.74 -10.04
N LEU A 67 16.79 -17.81 -9.63
CA LEU A 67 15.43 -18.07 -9.15
C LEU A 67 14.44 -17.94 -10.30
N ASP A 68 13.36 -18.69 -10.26
CA ASP A 68 12.22 -18.44 -11.14
C ASP A 68 11.45 -17.17 -10.74
N SER A 69 10.44 -16.80 -11.51
CA SER A 69 9.72 -15.54 -11.29
C SER A 69 8.88 -15.52 -10.00
N VAL A 70 8.38 -16.68 -9.58
CA VAL A 70 7.59 -16.83 -8.33
C VAL A 70 8.50 -16.71 -7.13
N ASP A 71 9.59 -17.49 -7.10
CA ASP A 71 10.57 -17.47 -6.02
C ASP A 71 11.20 -16.09 -5.84
N GLN A 72 11.52 -15.41 -6.96
CA GLN A 72 12.03 -14.03 -6.93
C GLN A 72 11.02 -13.07 -6.28
N ARG A 73 9.75 -13.17 -6.68
CA ARG A 73 8.71 -12.30 -6.15
C ARG A 73 8.50 -12.56 -4.66
N GLN A 74 8.42 -13.81 -4.25
CA GLN A 74 8.28 -14.21 -2.84
C GLN A 74 9.45 -13.72 -1.98
N LEU A 75 10.68 -13.97 -2.42
CA LEU A 75 11.88 -13.53 -1.70
C LEU A 75 11.94 -12.02 -1.57
N PHE A 76 11.80 -11.32 -2.69
CA PHE A 76 11.94 -9.86 -2.69
C PHE A 76 10.78 -9.17 -1.98
N SER A 77 9.56 -9.69 -2.07
CA SER A 77 8.44 -9.12 -1.31
C SER A 77 8.57 -9.34 0.18
N ALA A 78 9.05 -10.52 0.62
CA ALA A 78 9.25 -10.82 2.04
C ALA A 78 10.22 -9.80 2.69
N VAL A 79 11.35 -9.54 2.05
CA VAL A 79 12.35 -8.58 2.53
C VAL A 79 11.87 -7.14 2.34
N GLY A 80 11.37 -6.83 1.16
CA GLY A 80 11.01 -5.46 0.79
C GLY A 80 9.77 -4.95 1.50
N GLN A 81 8.82 -5.81 1.84
CA GLN A 81 7.62 -5.41 2.59
C GLN A 81 7.99 -4.90 3.99
N ALA A 82 8.89 -5.58 4.68
CA ALA A 82 9.37 -5.15 5.99
C ALA A 82 10.03 -3.75 5.90
N LYS A 83 10.87 -3.53 4.90
CA LYS A 83 11.52 -2.24 4.65
C LYS A 83 10.52 -1.14 4.29
N LEU A 84 9.56 -1.44 3.43
CA LEU A 84 8.54 -0.49 2.97
C LEU A 84 7.66 -0.04 4.14
N ILE A 85 7.14 -0.98 4.92
CA ILE A 85 6.26 -0.64 6.04
C ILE A 85 6.99 0.11 7.15
N ASN A 86 8.25 -0.25 7.44
CA ASN A 86 9.07 0.47 8.40
C ASN A 86 9.30 1.92 7.97
N ARG A 87 9.55 2.16 6.67
CA ARG A 87 9.73 3.52 6.16
C ARG A 87 8.44 4.36 6.30
N TYR A 88 7.29 3.80 5.99
CA TYR A 88 6.01 4.49 6.25
C TYR A 88 5.80 4.77 7.74
N TYR A 89 6.09 3.80 8.59
CA TYR A 89 5.98 3.97 10.05
C TYR A 89 6.84 5.13 10.54
N GLU A 90 8.11 5.21 10.13
CA GLU A 90 9.02 6.30 10.49
C GLU A 90 8.47 7.66 10.04
N LEU A 91 8.05 7.79 8.77
CA LEU A 91 7.58 9.05 8.22
C LEU A 91 6.26 9.52 8.86
N PHE A 92 5.28 8.64 9.02
CA PHE A 92 4.00 9.02 9.67
C PHE A 92 4.17 9.34 11.15
N ARG A 93 5.12 8.69 11.84
CA ARG A 93 5.42 8.96 13.24
C ARG A 93 5.89 10.41 13.47
N GLU A 94 6.57 11.02 12.53
CA GLU A 94 6.97 12.44 12.58
C GLU A 94 5.75 13.37 12.65
N HIS A 95 4.60 12.94 12.11
CA HIS A 95 3.33 13.65 12.18
C HIS A 95 2.45 13.24 13.38
N GLY A 96 2.90 12.32 14.22
CA GLY A 96 2.12 11.76 15.32
C GLY A 96 1.00 10.83 14.89
N ILE A 97 1.07 10.27 13.66
CA ILE A 97 0.04 9.42 13.07
C ILE A 97 0.49 7.95 13.15
N ALA A 98 -0.36 7.11 13.72
CA ALA A 98 -0.17 5.67 13.73
C ALA A 98 -0.57 5.07 12.39
N VAL A 99 0.18 4.07 11.94
CA VAL A 99 -0.13 3.28 10.75
C VAL A 99 -0.15 1.80 11.09
N GLY A 100 -0.91 1.02 10.32
CA GLY A 100 -0.95 -0.43 10.48
C GLY A 100 -0.93 -1.13 9.14
N GLN A 101 -0.21 -2.26 9.07
CA GLN A 101 -0.11 -3.07 7.87
C GLN A 101 -1.32 -3.98 7.69
N VAL A 102 -1.86 -4.02 6.48
CA VAL A 102 -2.88 -4.97 6.05
C VAL A 102 -2.39 -5.66 4.78
N LEU A 103 -2.07 -6.95 4.89
CA LEU A 103 -1.74 -7.78 3.73
C LEU A 103 -2.97 -8.56 3.29
N THR A 104 -3.27 -8.54 2.01
CA THR A 104 -4.45 -9.17 1.45
C THR A 104 -4.13 -10.00 0.21
N MET A 105 -5.04 -10.91 -0.12
CA MET A 105 -5.02 -11.71 -1.33
C MET A 105 -6.37 -11.62 -2.03
N LYS A 106 -6.40 -11.94 -3.32
CA LYS A 106 -7.65 -11.97 -4.10
C LYS A 106 -8.72 -12.87 -3.48
N GLU A 107 -8.32 -13.97 -2.88
CA GLU A 107 -9.18 -14.91 -2.16
C GLU A 107 -9.90 -14.26 -0.96
N ASN A 108 -9.30 -13.25 -0.34
CA ASN A 108 -9.94 -12.56 0.79
C ASN A 108 -11.20 -11.80 0.37
N PHE A 109 -11.37 -11.51 -0.92
CA PHE A 109 -12.56 -10.88 -1.47
C PHE A 109 -13.60 -11.91 -1.95
N ALA A 110 -13.20 -13.17 -2.16
CA ALA A 110 -14.06 -14.22 -2.70
C ALA A 110 -15.03 -14.80 -1.65
N THR A 111 -14.67 -14.78 -0.37
CA THR A 111 -15.53 -15.32 0.69
C THR A 111 -16.06 -14.23 1.60
N ARG A 112 -17.35 -14.29 1.91
CA ARG A 112 -18.02 -13.32 2.80
C ARG A 112 -17.32 -13.19 4.16
N ARG A 113 -16.85 -14.30 4.72
CA ARG A 113 -16.17 -14.31 6.03
C ARG A 113 -14.88 -13.51 6.00
N HIS A 114 -13.99 -13.78 5.05
CA HIS A 114 -12.73 -13.08 4.92
C HIS A 114 -12.94 -11.60 4.59
N TYR A 115 -13.85 -11.32 3.67
CA TYR A 115 -14.24 -9.95 3.31
C TYR A 115 -14.68 -9.14 4.55
N LEU A 116 -15.59 -9.67 5.37
CA LEU A 116 -16.08 -8.99 6.56
C LEU A 116 -15.00 -8.82 7.62
N ASN A 117 -14.15 -9.83 7.83
CA ASN A 117 -13.04 -9.71 8.78
C ASN A 117 -12.04 -8.64 8.38
N GLN A 118 -11.67 -8.59 7.10
CA GLN A 118 -10.77 -7.58 6.59
C GLN A 118 -11.38 -6.18 6.66
N LYS A 119 -12.65 -6.03 6.25
CA LYS A 119 -13.40 -4.77 6.39
C LYS A 119 -13.44 -4.31 7.84
N ASN A 120 -13.77 -5.20 8.77
CA ASN A 120 -13.84 -4.87 10.19
C ASN A 120 -12.48 -4.43 10.73
N CYS A 121 -11.39 -5.14 10.39
CA CYS A 121 -10.05 -4.75 10.81
C CYS A 121 -9.70 -3.32 10.40
N MET A 122 -9.91 -2.99 9.13
CA MET A 122 -9.63 -1.63 8.65
C MET A 122 -10.59 -0.58 9.24
N THR A 123 -11.86 -0.94 9.47
CA THR A 123 -12.82 -0.05 10.12
C THR A 123 -12.36 0.31 11.53
N VAL A 124 -11.98 -0.68 12.34
CA VAL A 124 -11.46 -0.45 13.69
C VAL A 124 -10.18 0.39 13.68
N MET A 125 -9.28 0.19 12.69
CA MET A 125 -8.10 1.03 12.54
C MET A 125 -8.47 2.49 12.30
N LEU A 126 -9.36 2.75 11.34
CA LEU A 126 -9.81 4.11 11.00
C LEU A 126 -10.52 4.80 12.17
N GLU A 127 -11.40 4.09 12.88
CA GLU A 127 -12.09 4.59 14.09
C GLU A 127 -11.12 4.99 15.22
N ASN A 128 -9.92 4.41 15.23
CA ASN A 128 -8.86 4.74 16.18
C ASN A 128 -7.79 5.68 15.62
N GLY A 129 -8.05 6.34 14.49
CA GLY A 129 -7.13 7.29 13.87
C GLY A 129 -5.87 6.64 13.26
N VAL A 130 -5.89 5.32 13.03
CA VAL A 130 -4.78 4.58 12.42
C VAL A 130 -5.00 4.49 10.91
N ILE A 131 -4.00 4.87 10.12
CA ILE A 131 -4.04 4.73 8.66
C ILE A 131 -3.69 3.29 8.28
N PRO A 132 -4.62 2.51 7.65
CA PRO A 132 -4.28 1.22 7.09
C PRO A 132 -3.37 1.38 5.86
N ILE A 133 -2.26 0.65 5.85
CA ILE A 133 -1.39 0.52 4.68
C ILE A 133 -1.60 -0.88 4.11
N VAL A 134 -2.30 -0.92 3.00
CA VAL A 134 -2.73 -2.16 2.34
C VAL A 134 -1.77 -2.52 1.21
N ASN A 135 -1.38 -3.76 1.14
CA ASN A 135 -0.65 -4.32 -0.01
C ASN A 135 -1.08 -5.76 -0.26
N GLU A 136 -0.75 -6.28 -1.45
CA GLU A 136 -0.89 -7.70 -1.72
C GLU A 136 0.10 -8.51 -0.87
N ASN A 137 -0.33 -9.71 -0.45
CA ASN A 137 0.54 -10.67 0.22
C ASN A 137 1.32 -11.49 -0.81
N ASP A 138 2.30 -10.87 -1.45
CA ASP A 138 3.14 -11.47 -2.48
C ASP A 138 3.94 -12.69 -2.00
N THR A 139 4.06 -12.91 -0.68
CA THR A 139 4.82 -14.03 -0.12
C THR A 139 4.10 -15.37 -0.26
N ILE A 140 2.77 -15.33 -0.31
CA ILE A 140 1.93 -16.53 -0.40
C ILE A 140 1.00 -16.51 -1.60
N SER A 141 0.88 -15.40 -2.31
CA SER A 141 0.12 -15.31 -3.56
C SER A 141 0.84 -16.08 -4.66
N VAL A 142 0.15 -17.00 -5.31
CA VAL A 142 0.62 -17.71 -6.51
C VAL A 142 -0.01 -17.10 -7.75
N SER A 143 0.63 -17.26 -8.90
CA SER A 143 0.35 -16.55 -10.15
C SER A 143 -1.11 -16.53 -10.61
N GLU A 144 -1.87 -17.58 -10.33
CA GLU A 144 -3.27 -17.73 -10.77
C GLU A 144 -4.27 -16.95 -9.91
N LEU A 145 -3.87 -16.56 -8.71
CA LEU A 145 -4.72 -15.91 -7.69
C LEU A 145 -4.23 -14.50 -7.31
N MET A 146 -3.34 -13.95 -8.12
CA MET A 146 -2.80 -12.62 -7.89
C MET A 146 -3.71 -11.54 -8.45
N PHE A 147 -3.63 -10.35 -7.87
CA PHE A 147 -4.16 -9.17 -8.53
C PHE A 147 -3.35 -8.88 -9.80
N THR A 148 -4.03 -8.41 -10.83
CA THR A 148 -3.38 -7.99 -12.09
C THR A 148 -2.39 -6.87 -11.79
N ASP A 149 -2.79 -5.95 -10.95
CA ASP A 149 -1.97 -4.87 -10.39
C ASP A 149 -2.63 -4.31 -9.11
N ASN A 150 -1.94 -3.37 -8.45
CA ASN A 150 -2.50 -2.71 -7.28
C ASN A 150 -3.61 -1.69 -7.63
N ASP A 151 -3.90 -1.43 -8.91
CA ASP A 151 -5.05 -0.63 -9.31
C ASP A 151 -6.34 -1.43 -9.07
N GLU A 152 -6.38 -2.72 -9.47
CA GLU A 152 -7.47 -3.64 -9.16
C GLU A 152 -7.69 -3.73 -7.64
N LEU A 153 -6.62 -3.98 -6.88
CA LEU A 153 -6.68 -4.04 -5.42
C LEU A 153 -7.23 -2.75 -4.81
N SER A 154 -6.75 -1.59 -5.29
CA SER A 154 -7.18 -0.29 -4.75
C SER A 154 -8.66 -0.01 -4.99
N GLY A 155 -9.18 -0.40 -6.15
CA GLY A 155 -10.61 -0.30 -6.46
C GLY A 155 -11.46 -1.18 -5.56
N LEU A 156 -11.04 -2.42 -5.31
CA LEU A 156 -11.73 -3.35 -4.39
C LEU A 156 -11.71 -2.84 -2.94
N ILE A 157 -10.58 -2.34 -2.47
CA ILE A 157 -10.46 -1.75 -1.13
C ILE A 157 -11.32 -0.50 -1.00
N ALA A 158 -11.28 0.41 -1.97
CA ALA A 158 -12.09 1.62 -1.97
C ALA A 158 -13.60 1.27 -1.91
N SER A 159 -14.03 0.30 -2.71
CA SER A 159 -15.41 -0.19 -2.71
C SER A 159 -15.77 -0.85 -1.38
N MET A 160 -14.94 -1.78 -0.87
CA MET A 160 -15.17 -2.47 0.40
C MET A 160 -15.37 -1.49 1.56
N MET A 161 -14.55 -0.44 1.60
CA MET A 161 -14.53 0.52 2.69
C MET A 161 -15.50 1.70 2.48
N GLY A 162 -16.18 1.77 1.35
CA GLY A 162 -17.07 2.89 1.02
C GLY A 162 -16.33 4.20 0.88
N ALA A 163 -15.11 4.19 0.32
CA ALA A 163 -14.37 5.40 0.06
C ALA A 163 -15.09 6.25 -1.00
N GLN A 164 -15.17 7.54 -0.75
CA GLN A 164 -15.86 8.49 -1.63
C GLN A 164 -14.99 8.94 -2.80
N ALA A 165 -13.67 8.74 -2.70
CA ALA A 165 -12.72 8.98 -3.77
C ALA A 165 -11.57 7.96 -3.71
N LEU A 166 -11.03 7.62 -4.87
CA LEU A 166 -9.78 6.90 -5.05
C LEU A 166 -8.80 7.82 -5.80
N ILE A 167 -7.71 8.16 -5.14
CA ILE A 167 -6.65 9.02 -5.70
C ILE A 167 -5.49 8.13 -6.12
N ILE A 168 -5.06 8.24 -7.37
CA ILE A 168 -3.93 7.50 -7.93
C ILE A 168 -2.89 8.52 -8.41
N PRO A 169 -1.88 8.87 -7.59
CA PRO A 169 -0.76 9.67 -8.02
C PRO A 169 -0.01 8.99 -9.17
N VAL A 170 0.22 9.73 -10.23
CA VAL A 170 0.97 9.26 -11.40
C VAL A 170 2.26 10.04 -11.55
N SER A 171 3.33 9.35 -11.91
CA SER A 171 4.61 9.98 -12.23
C SER A 171 4.64 10.25 -13.73
N TYR A 172 4.56 11.52 -14.14
CA TYR A 172 4.83 11.90 -15.52
C TYR A 172 6.34 12.09 -15.67
N THR A 173 6.97 11.21 -16.44
CA THR A 173 8.26 11.50 -17.03
C THR A 173 7.98 12.35 -18.27
N HIS A 174 8.33 13.61 -18.24
CA HIS A 174 8.39 14.38 -19.49
C HIS A 174 9.45 13.73 -20.38
N LEU A 175 9.03 13.35 -21.58
CA LEU A 175 9.88 12.95 -22.68
C LEU A 175 10.73 14.14 -23.13
#